data_cb4bd11a7f47b7125b7ed9476b368e2a
#
_entry.id   cb4bd11a7f47b7125b7ed9476b368e2a
#
_cell.length_a   1.000
_cell.length_b   1.000
_cell.length_c   1.000
_cell.angle_alpha   90.00
_cell.angle_beta   90.00
_cell.angle_gamma   90.00
#
_symmetry.space_group_name_H-M   'P 1'
#
loop_
_entity.id
_entity.type
_entity.pdbx_description
1 polymer ?
#
loop_
_entity_poly.entity_id
_entity_poly.type
_entity_poly.pdbx_seq_one_letter_code
_entity_poly.pdbx_strand_id
1 'polypeptide(L)'
;MDQHGHISSSETSPPTLVPEIDLLIGDAGCAISLQQLRCAVAEIFSALNETLRGERGKASECLQRAEALLETVEQPAAPAPATVSQGLAPWQIRRVLAQVDSNLDTTIRNKDLAAVARLCESHFNVAFRKSVGESPHEYIIRRRMERAQGLMLSTDKPLSEIAAECGFADQPHFTRLFSRVVGESPAAWRRARANPRG
;
A
#
# COMPACT_ATOMS: atom_id res chain seq x y z
N MET A 1 68.48 -33.08 20.91
CA MET A 1 68.03 -33.92 19.78
C MET A 1 66.55 -33.96 19.82
N ASP A 2 65.99 -33.63 18.70
CA ASP A 2 64.61 -33.64 18.29
C ASP A 2 63.80 -32.33 18.49
N GLN A 3 63.80 -31.66 17.36
CA GLN A 3 62.95 -30.47 17.09
C GLN A 3 61.60 -30.96 16.59
N HIS A 4 60.57 -30.63 17.29
CA HIS A 4 59.20 -30.74 16.74
C HIS A 4 58.70 -29.35 16.21
N GLY A 5 58.64 -29.31 14.88
CA GLY A 5 58.08 -28.15 14.16
C GLY A 5 56.60 -28.01 14.41
N HIS A 6 56.23 -26.81 14.84
CA HIS A 6 54.85 -26.37 14.93
C HIS A 6 54.38 -25.94 13.54
N ILE A 7 53.43 -26.70 12.98
CA ILE A 7 52.75 -26.32 11.75
C ILE A 7 51.57 -25.43 12.16
N SER A 8 51.73 -24.15 11.91
CA SER A 8 50.66 -23.15 12.08
C SER A 8 49.67 -23.30 10.96
N SER A 9 48.50 -23.82 11.28
CA SER A 9 47.34 -23.84 10.34
C SER A 9 46.76 -22.43 10.21
N SER A 10 47.06 -21.79 9.11
CA SER A 10 46.40 -20.52 8.71
C SER A 10 44.99 -20.82 8.26
N GLU A 11 44.01 -20.51 9.10
CA GLU A 11 42.61 -20.43 8.72
C GLU A 11 42.42 -19.27 7.73
N THR A 12 42.19 -19.65 6.48
CA THR A 12 41.80 -18.72 5.44
C THR A 12 40.31 -18.50 5.55
N SER A 13 39.88 -17.42 6.21
CA SER A 13 38.52 -16.90 6.15
C SER A 13 38.22 -16.45 4.74
N PRO A 14 37.02 -16.76 4.19
CA PRO A 14 36.63 -16.26 2.88
C PRO A 14 36.45 -14.73 2.92
N PRO A 15 36.81 -14.00 1.85
CA PRO A 15 36.65 -12.56 1.81
C PRO A 15 35.13 -12.22 1.80
N THR A 16 34.71 -11.53 2.82
CA THR A 16 33.41 -10.88 2.87
C THR A 16 33.41 -9.77 1.82
N LEU A 17 32.85 -10.07 0.65
CA LEU A 17 32.53 -9.09 -0.39
C LEU A 17 31.34 -8.25 0.09
N VAL A 18 31.59 -7.32 0.97
CA VAL A 18 30.72 -6.15 1.18
C VAL A 18 31.29 -5.07 0.25
N PRO A 19 30.65 -4.72 -0.85
CA PRO A 19 31.11 -3.55 -1.60
C PRO A 19 30.94 -2.34 -0.69
N GLU A 20 32.04 -1.66 -0.43
CA GLU A 20 32.08 -0.31 0.15
C GLU A 20 31.29 0.64 -0.77
N ILE A 21 29.99 0.79 -0.49
CA ILE A 21 29.13 1.79 -1.16
C ILE A 21 29.29 3.16 -0.47
N ASP A 22 30.09 3.24 0.56
CA ASP A 22 30.28 4.49 1.34
C ASP A 22 31.16 5.56 0.68
N LEU A 23 31.75 5.30 -0.52
CA LEU A 23 32.69 6.26 -1.12
C LEU A 23 32.16 7.04 -2.34
N LEU A 24 30.86 6.99 -2.62
CA LEU A 24 30.25 7.75 -3.73
C LEU A 24 29.22 8.81 -3.28
N ILE A 25 29.20 9.16 -1.99
CA ILE A 25 28.43 10.31 -1.48
C ILE A 25 29.40 11.46 -1.25
N GLY A 26 30.03 11.91 -2.32
CA GLY A 26 30.80 13.14 -2.37
C GLY A 26 29.94 14.27 -2.92
N ASP A 27 29.59 15.18 -2.03
CA ASP A 27 29.39 16.63 -2.25
C ASP A 27 28.99 17.06 -3.67
N ALA A 28 27.72 16.91 -4.02
CA ALA A 28 27.03 17.76 -4.99
C ALA A 28 25.51 17.58 -4.81
N GLY A 29 24.88 18.50 -4.20
CA GLY A 29 23.51 19.02 -4.16
C GLY A 29 22.32 18.26 -4.74
N CYS A 30 22.33 16.94 -4.86
CA CYS A 30 21.22 16.17 -5.40
C CYS A 30 21.14 14.80 -4.72
N ALA A 31 20.80 14.78 -3.42
CA ALA A 31 20.66 13.53 -2.69
C ALA A 31 19.30 12.90 -3.00
N ILE A 32 19.28 11.90 -3.89
CA ILE A 32 18.16 10.96 -3.99
C ILE A 32 17.95 10.37 -2.59
N SER A 33 16.78 10.56 -2.00
CA SER A 33 16.53 10.01 -0.68
C SER A 33 16.60 8.48 -0.75
N LEU A 34 17.15 7.85 0.30
CA LEU A 34 17.22 6.38 0.41
C LEU A 34 15.83 5.74 0.16
N GLN A 35 14.79 6.45 0.52
CA GLN A 35 13.39 6.09 0.30
C GLN A 35 13.02 6.06 -1.19
N GLN A 36 13.39 7.08 -1.94
CA GLN A 36 13.14 7.14 -3.39
C GLN A 36 13.89 6.03 -4.12
N LEU A 37 15.15 5.79 -3.74
CA LEU A 37 15.93 4.69 -4.29
C LEU A 37 15.28 3.34 -4.03
N ARG A 38 14.79 3.09 -2.80
CA ARG A 38 14.09 1.84 -2.46
C ARG A 38 12.79 1.68 -3.24
N CYS A 39 12.03 2.76 -3.43
CA CYS A 39 10.82 2.75 -4.24
C CYS A 39 11.12 2.46 -5.71
N ALA A 40 12.14 3.12 -6.28
CA ALA A 40 12.56 2.87 -7.65
C ALA A 40 13.03 1.41 -7.86
N VAL A 41 13.80 0.86 -6.91
CA VAL A 41 14.22 -0.54 -6.94
C VAL A 41 13.00 -1.48 -6.88
N ALA A 42 12.01 -1.21 -6.04
CA ALA A 42 10.79 -2.01 -5.95
C ALA A 42 10.00 -2.00 -7.27
N GLU A 43 9.88 -0.84 -7.94
CA GLU A 43 9.23 -0.74 -9.25
C GLU A 43 10.01 -1.49 -10.34
N ILE A 44 11.34 -1.45 -10.32
CA ILE A 44 12.19 -2.23 -11.24
C ILE A 44 11.99 -3.75 -11.03
N PHE A 45 11.93 -4.21 -9.79
CA PHE A 45 11.63 -5.62 -9.49
C PHE A 45 10.21 -6.02 -9.96
N SER A 46 9.24 -5.13 -9.79
CA SER A 46 7.88 -5.34 -10.30
C SER A 46 7.88 -5.46 -11.83
N ALA A 47 8.58 -4.56 -12.53
CA ALA A 47 8.72 -4.60 -13.98
C ALA A 47 9.35 -5.90 -14.47
N LEU A 48 10.40 -6.37 -13.79
CA LEU A 48 11.05 -7.63 -14.13
C LEU A 48 10.10 -8.82 -13.98
N ASN A 49 9.33 -8.86 -12.91
CA ASN A 49 8.36 -9.91 -12.65
C ASN A 49 7.22 -9.92 -13.68
N GLU A 50 6.71 -8.74 -14.07
CA GLU A 50 5.70 -8.61 -15.14
C GLU A 50 6.27 -9.00 -16.53
N THR A 51 7.54 -8.70 -16.79
CA THR A 51 8.22 -9.13 -18.00
C THR A 51 8.33 -10.66 -18.07
N LEU A 52 8.65 -11.30 -16.95
CA LEU A 52 8.73 -12.76 -16.84
C LEU A 52 7.36 -13.42 -17.03
N ARG A 53 6.28 -12.75 -16.67
CA ARG A 53 4.90 -13.17 -16.93
C ARG A 53 4.41 -12.89 -18.35
N GLY A 54 5.21 -12.25 -19.18
CA GLY A 54 4.87 -11.88 -20.54
C GLY A 54 4.04 -10.59 -20.70
N GLU A 55 3.79 -9.86 -19.60
CA GLU A 55 3.00 -8.62 -19.59
C GLU A 55 3.85 -7.37 -19.83
N ARG A 56 4.38 -7.23 -21.04
CA ARG A 56 5.31 -6.14 -21.41
C ARG A 56 4.73 -4.73 -21.19
N GLY A 57 3.43 -4.54 -21.35
CA GLY A 57 2.79 -3.23 -21.16
C GLY A 57 2.88 -2.77 -19.70
N LYS A 58 2.59 -3.64 -18.76
CA LYS A 58 2.69 -3.34 -17.31
C LYS A 58 4.13 -3.16 -16.86
N ALA A 59 5.06 -3.93 -17.44
CA ALA A 59 6.49 -3.77 -17.18
C ALA A 59 6.98 -2.36 -17.58
N SER A 60 6.55 -1.85 -18.74
CA SER A 60 6.87 -0.50 -19.19
C SER A 60 6.30 0.58 -18.25
N GLU A 61 5.07 0.42 -17.79
CA GLU A 61 4.49 1.35 -16.80
C GLU A 61 5.26 1.37 -15.46
N CYS A 62 5.75 0.22 -15.00
CA CYS A 62 6.56 0.14 -13.79
C CYS A 62 7.91 0.84 -13.97
N LEU A 63 8.56 0.68 -15.12
CA LEU A 63 9.82 1.38 -15.42
C LEU A 63 9.65 2.89 -15.50
N GLN A 64 8.60 3.38 -16.16
CA GLN A 64 8.30 4.81 -16.23
C GLN A 64 8.06 5.41 -14.82
N ARG A 65 7.39 4.65 -13.92
CA ARG A 65 7.22 5.09 -12.53
C ARG A 65 8.55 5.12 -11.76
N ALA A 66 9.44 4.16 -12.00
CA ALA A 66 10.77 4.16 -11.41
C ALA A 66 11.59 5.38 -11.86
N GLU A 67 11.55 5.70 -13.15
CA GLU A 67 12.21 6.91 -13.72
C GLU A 67 11.65 8.17 -13.09
N ALA A 68 10.33 8.35 -13.05
CA ALA A 68 9.70 9.52 -12.43
C ALA A 68 10.05 9.69 -10.94
N LEU A 69 10.26 8.60 -10.20
CA LEU A 69 10.71 8.65 -8.81
C LEU A 69 12.16 9.13 -8.68
N LEU A 70 13.01 8.86 -9.69
CA LEU A 70 14.40 9.29 -9.71
C LEU A 70 14.56 10.71 -10.24
N GLU A 71 13.69 11.17 -11.15
CA GLU A 71 13.72 12.52 -11.72
C GLU A 71 13.18 13.62 -10.79
N THR A 72 12.43 13.26 -9.73
CA THR A 72 11.81 14.25 -8.81
C THR A 72 12.83 14.96 -7.88
N VAL A 73 14.08 15.00 -8.27
CA VAL A 73 15.21 15.54 -7.48
C VAL A 73 15.28 17.07 -7.46
N GLU A 74 14.47 17.79 -8.24
CA GLU A 74 14.58 19.26 -8.35
C GLU A 74 13.55 20.07 -7.54
N GLN A 75 12.89 19.52 -6.51
CA GLN A 75 12.00 20.34 -5.68
C GLN A 75 12.49 20.46 -4.23
N PRO A 76 12.49 21.72 -3.68
CA PRO A 76 13.08 22.00 -2.39
C PRO A 76 12.35 21.34 -1.23
N ALA A 77 13.15 20.76 -0.34
CA ALA A 77 12.90 20.38 1.05
C ALA A 77 11.43 20.13 1.46
N ALA A 78 10.95 18.91 1.26
CA ALA A 78 9.94 18.36 2.12
C ALA A 78 10.61 17.87 3.44
N PRO A 79 9.91 17.93 4.58
CA PRO A 79 10.48 17.60 5.89
C PRO A 79 11.08 16.20 5.92
N ALA A 80 12.15 16.05 6.69
CA ALA A 80 13.03 14.90 6.82
C ALA A 80 12.35 13.51 6.73
N PRO A 81 13.04 12.50 6.13
CA PRO A 81 12.49 11.18 5.95
C PRO A 81 12.22 10.51 7.30
N ALA A 82 10.96 10.27 7.58
CA ALA A 82 10.57 9.42 8.69
C ALA A 82 11.18 8.02 8.49
N THR A 83 11.98 7.62 9.44
CA THR A 83 12.64 6.31 9.52
C THR A 83 11.73 5.15 9.13
N VAL A 84 12.26 4.19 8.39
CA VAL A 84 11.62 2.99 7.78
C VAL A 84 10.73 2.14 8.71
N SER A 85 10.62 2.53 9.95
CA SER A 85 9.88 1.85 11.02
C SER A 85 8.55 2.52 11.38
N GLN A 86 8.20 3.65 10.80
CA GLN A 86 7.01 4.41 11.21
C GLN A 86 5.89 4.26 10.17
N GLY A 87 4.62 4.21 10.64
CA GLY A 87 3.44 4.24 9.80
C GLY A 87 3.31 5.56 9.03
N LEU A 88 2.14 5.81 8.47
CA LEU A 88 1.83 7.08 7.80
C LEU A 88 1.91 8.25 8.78
N ALA A 89 2.42 9.39 8.33
CA ALA A 89 2.36 10.62 9.09
C ALA A 89 0.89 11.07 9.30
N PRO A 90 0.57 11.83 10.36
CA PRO A 90 -0.81 12.24 10.64
C PRO A 90 -1.50 12.99 9.49
N TRP A 91 -0.77 13.79 8.73
CA TRP A 91 -1.30 14.48 7.56
C TRP A 91 -1.59 13.54 6.39
N GLN A 92 -0.76 12.48 6.20
CA GLN A 92 -0.98 11.44 5.19
C GLN A 92 -2.24 10.65 5.51
N ILE A 93 -2.39 10.22 6.77
CA ILE A 93 -3.59 9.51 7.23
C ILE A 93 -4.83 10.36 6.92
N ARG A 94 -4.88 11.61 7.39
CA ARG A 94 -6.04 12.49 7.15
C ARG A 94 -6.39 12.62 5.68
N ARG A 95 -5.40 12.84 4.80
CA ARG A 95 -5.64 13.01 3.36
C ARG A 95 -6.12 11.71 2.71
N VAL A 96 -5.51 10.59 3.04
CA VAL A 96 -5.88 9.27 2.48
C VAL A 96 -7.29 8.89 2.93
N LEU A 97 -7.62 9.03 4.20
CA LEU A 97 -8.96 8.70 4.71
C LEU A 97 -10.03 9.61 4.09
N ALA A 98 -9.77 10.92 4.00
CA ALA A 98 -10.68 11.85 3.32
C ALA A 98 -10.88 11.50 1.85
N GLN A 99 -9.81 11.10 1.14
CA GLN A 99 -9.89 10.64 -0.25
C GLN A 99 -10.75 9.39 -0.39
N VAL A 100 -10.62 8.43 0.52
CA VAL A 100 -11.47 7.23 0.54
C VAL A 100 -12.94 7.62 0.78
N ASP A 101 -13.21 8.41 1.82
CA ASP A 101 -14.58 8.77 2.21
C ASP A 101 -15.31 9.56 1.14
N SER A 102 -14.61 10.38 0.37
CA SER A 102 -15.18 11.17 -0.74
C SER A 102 -15.44 10.36 -2.01
N ASN A 103 -14.89 9.13 -2.13
CA ASN A 103 -14.93 8.36 -3.37
C ASN A 103 -15.43 6.92 -3.16
N LEU A 104 -16.22 6.67 -2.11
CA LEU A 104 -16.70 5.32 -1.78
C LEU A 104 -17.58 4.71 -2.87
N ASP A 105 -18.25 5.53 -3.67
CA ASP A 105 -19.13 5.16 -4.79
C ASP A 105 -18.37 4.76 -6.07
N THR A 106 -17.09 5.10 -6.16
CA THR A 106 -16.26 4.89 -7.34
C THR A 106 -15.16 3.83 -7.11
N THR A 107 -14.44 3.48 -8.17
CA THR A 107 -13.27 2.60 -8.06
C THR A 107 -12.11 3.33 -7.42
N ILE A 108 -11.71 2.91 -6.23
CA ILE A 108 -10.53 3.42 -5.51
C ILE A 108 -9.36 2.46 -5.75
N ARG A 109 -8.28 2.95 -6.35
CA ARG A 109 -7.08 2.15 -6.60
C ARG A 109 -6.00 2.47 -5.58
N ASN A 110 -5.26 1.43 -5.15
CA ASN A 110 -4.16 1.60 -4.19
C ASN A 110 -3.11 2.61 -4.66
N LYS A 111 -2.80 2.62 -5.96
CA LYS A 111 -1.86 3.58 -6.54
C LYS A 111 -2.28 5.04 -6.34
N ASP A 112 -3.58 5.33 -6.41
CA ASP A 112 -4.11 6.68 -6.26
C ASP A 112 -3.99 7.14 -4.79
N LEU A 113 -4.25 6.25 -3.84
CA LEU A 113 -4.06 6.51 -2.41
C LEU A 113 -2.58 6.66 -2.04
N ALA A 114 -1.71 5.85 -2.64
CA ALA A 114 -0.26 5.95 -2.46
C ALA A 114 0.27 7.31 -2.98
N ALA A 115 -0.23 7.78 -4.13
CA ALA A 115 0.11 9.09 -4.67
C ALA A 115 -0.35 10.23 -3.73
N VAL A 116 -1.55 10.14 -3.13
CA VAL A 116 -2.05 11.11 -2.13
C VAL A 116 -1.14 11.15 -0.90
N ALA A 117 -0.60 9.99 -0.49
CA ALA A 117 0.36 9.87 0.60
C ALA A 117 1.80 10.24 0.20
N ARG A 118 2.08 10.49 -1.08
CA ARG A 118 3.42 10.68 -1.66
C ARG A 118 4.35 9.51 -1.37
N LEU A 119 3.85 8.29 -1.55
CA LEU A 119 4.58 7.03 -1.35
C LEU A 119 4.42 6.14 -2.58
N CYS A 120 5.37 5.22 -2.80
CA CYS A 120 5.12 4.11 -3.72
C CYS A 120 4.10 3.13 -3.12
N GLU A 121 3.41 2.38 -3.96
CA GLU A 121 2.30 1.51 -3.57
C GLU A 121 2.70 0.47 -2.53
N SER A 122 3.88 -0.15 -2.69
CA SER A 122 4.39 -1.16 -1.76
C SER A 122 4.60 -0.58 -0.36
N HIS A 123 5.24 0.58 -0.27
CA HIS A 123 5.48 1.25 1.01
C HIS A 123 4.18 1.77 1.62
N PHE A 124 3.27 2.33 0.80
CA PHE A 124 1.96 2.77 1.25
C PHE A 124 1.18 1.64 1.94
N ASN A 125 1.09 0.46 1.32
CA ASN A 125 0.37 -0.68 1.89
C ASN A 125 0.88 -1.08 3.28
N VAL A 126 2.21 -1.13 3.45
CA VAL A 126 2.84 -1.46 4.73
C VAL A 126 2.59 -0.36 5.77
N ALA A 127 2.83 0.90 5.39
CA ALA A 127 2.67 2.04 6.27
C ALA A 127 1.21 2.26 6.68
N PHE A 128 0.26 2.10 5.74
CA PHE A 128 -1.17 2.21 6.01
C PHE A 128 -1.62 1.15 7.01
N ARG A 129 -1.29 -0.14 6.75
CA ARG A 129 -1.64 -1.22 7.67
C ARG A 129 -1.07 -1.01 9.06
N LYS A 130 0.15 -0.48 9.15
CA LYS A 130 0.77 -0.18 10.44
C LYS A 130 0.08 0.96 11.20
N SER A 131 -0.45 1.97 10.47
CA SER A 131 -1.10 3.13 11.07
C SER A 131 -2.58 2.92 11.39
N VAL A 132 -3.29 2.16 10.55
CA VAL A 132 -4.75 1.98 10.60
C VAL A 132 -5.13 0.61 11.18
N GLY A 133 -4.21 -0.36 11.18
CA GLY A 133 -4.41 -1.71 11.69
C GLY A 133 -4.94 -2.71 10.64
N GLU A 134 -5.40 -2.23 9.49
CA GLU A 134 -5.97 -3.02 8.40
C GLU A 134 -5.38 -2.60 7.06
N SER A 135 -5.53 -3.43 6.02
CA SER A 135 -5.08 -3.06 4.67
C SER A 135 -5.98 -1.97 4.07
N PRO A 136 -5.49 -1.19 3.08
CA PRO A 136 -6.32 -0.18 2.40
C PRO A 136 -7.60 -0.77 1.81
N HIS A 137 -7.53 -1.96 1.24
CA HIS A 137 -8.69 -2.63 0.66
C HIS A 137 -9.73 -3.02 1.74
N GLU A 138 -9.30 -3.59 2.86
CA GLU A 138 -10.18 -3.93 3.99
C GLU A 138 -10.85 -2.69 4.55
N TYR A 139 -10.10 -1.60 4.71
CA TYR A 139 -10.62 -0.30 5.14
C TYR A 139 -11.71 0.20 4.21
N ILE A 140 -11.47 0.22 2.88
CA ILE A 140 -12.46 0.66 1.88
C ILE A 140 -13.74 -0.19 1.96
N ILE A 141 -13.61 -1.52 2.04
CA ILE A 141 -14.76 -2.42 2.16
C ILE A 141 -15.54 -2.13 3.44
N ARG A 142 -14.88 -1.95 4.57
CA ARG A 142 -15.53 -1.61 5.84
C ARG A 142 -16.30 -0.28 5.74
N ARG A 143 -15.68 0.77 5.20
CA ARG A 143 -16.31 2.08 5.01
C ARG A 143 -17.54 2.00 4.08
N ARG A 144 -17.45 1.21 3.01
CA ARG A 144 -18.60 0.93 2.11
C ARG A 144 -19.73 0.21 2.83
N MET A 145 -19.41 -0.74 3.70
CA MET A 145 -20.42 -1.45 4.51
C MET A 145 -21.10 -0.50 5.50
N GLU A 146 -20.35 0.34 6.19
CA GLU A 146 -20.90 1.36 7.10
C GLU A 146 -21.85 2.31 6.36
N ARG A 147 -21.45 2.79 5.17
CA ARG A 147 -22.32 3.61 4.31
C ARG A 147 -23.60 2.87 3.87
N ALA A 148 -23.46 1.60 3.46
CA ALA A 148 -24.59 0.78 3.07
C ALA A 148 -25.58 0.57 4.23
N GLN A 149 -25.09 0.30 5.43
CA GLN A 149 -25.89 0.17 6.65
C GLN A 149 -26.66 1.49 6.93
N GLY A 150 -25.98 2.63 6.82
CA GLY A 150 -26.62 3.95 6.95
C GLY A 150 -27.76 4.15 5.94
N LEU A 151 -27.52 3.86 4.65
CA LEU A 151 -28.53 3.96 3.60
C LEU A 151 -29.70 3.00 3.81
N MET A 152 -29.43 1.79 4.28
CA MET A 152 -30.48 0.82 4.58
C MET A 152 -31.40 1.25 5.74
N LEU A 153 -30.92 2.05 6.68
CA LEU A 153 -31.70 2.56 7.80
C LEU A 153 -32.43 3.87 7.47
N SER A 154 -31.84 4.69 6.61
CA SER A 154 -32.36 6.04 6.30
C SER A 154 -33.22 6.10 5.04
N THR A 155 -33.25 5.03 4.23
CA THR A 155 -33.97 5.02 2.94
C THR A 155 -34.66 3.69 2.68
N ASP A 156 -35.70 3.70 1.84
CA ASP A 156 -36.38 2.49 1.35
C ASP A 156 -35.78 1.98 0.02
N LYS A 157 -34.61 2.46 -0.37
CA LYS A 157 -33.95 2.07 -1.63
C LYS A 157 -33.77 0.57 -1.74
N PRO A 158 -33.90 -0.03 -2.93
CA PRO A 158 -33.60 -1.43 -3.17
C PRO A 158 -32.10 -1.70 -2.93
N LEU A 159 -31.78 -2.93 -2.51
CA LEU A 159 -30.39 -3.32 -2.21
C LEU A 159 -29.45 -3.21 -3.42
N SER A 160 -29.99 -3.33 -4.63
CA SER A 160 -29.22 -3.14 -5.88
C SER A 160 -28.74 -1.69 -6.03
N GLU A 161 -29.60 -0.72 -5.73
CA GLU A 161 -29.27 0.69 -5.78
C GLU A 161 -28.27 1.07 -4.69
N ILE A 162 -28.48 0.58 -3.44
CA ILE A 162 -27.55 0.78 -2.35
C ILE A 162 -26.17 0.17 -2.67
N ALA A 163 -26.13 -1.01 -3.29
CA ALA A 163 -24.87 -1.62 -3.71
C ALA A 163 -24.12 -0.72 -4.71
N ALA A 164 -24.81 -0.18 -5.71
CA ALA A 164 -24.22 0.73 -6.69
C ALA A 164 -23.73 2.03 -6.04
N GLU A 165 -24.53 2.67 -5.19
CA GLU A 165 -24.15 3.90 -4.47
C GLU A 165 -22.97 3.71 -3.50
N CYS A 166 -22.74 2.49 -3.05
CA CYS A 166 -21.58 2.14 -2.21
C CYS A 166 -20.40 1.60 -3.02
N GLY A 167 -20.41 1.70 -4.35
CA GLY A 167 -19.30 1.33 -5.21
C GLY A 167 -19.05 -0.17 -5.34
N PHE A 168 -20.08 -1.01 -5.15
CA PHE A 168 -20.02 -2.43 -5.45
C PHE A 168 -20.39 -2.68 -6.92
N ALA A 169 -19.72 -3.64 -7.56
CA ALA A 169 -19.93 -3.96 -8.96
C ALA A 169 -21.37 -4.45 -9.23
N ASP A 170 -21.92 -5.24 -8.30
CA ASP A 170 -23.26 -5.79 -8.39
C ASP A 170 -23.83 -6.13 -6.99
N GLN A 171 -25.15 -6.36 -6.91
CA GLN A 171 -25.83 -6.74 -5.68
C GLN A 171 -25.37 -8.12 -5.14
N PRO A 172 -25.15 -9.16 -5.95
CA PRO A 172 -24.61 -10.43 -5.46
C PRO A 172 -23.25 -10.29 -4.78
N HIS A 173 -22.35 -9.50 -5.34
CA HIS A 173 -21.04 -9.19 -4.74
C HIS A 173 -21.20 -8.46 -3.39
N PHE A 174 -22.03 -7.43 -3.36
CA PHE A 174 -22.38 -6.72 -2.12
C PHE A 174 -22.94 -7.70 -1.07
N THR A 175 -23.93 -8.52 -1.42
CA THR A 175 -24.58 -9.45 -0.49
C THR A 175 -23.59 -10.44 0.12
N ARG A 176 -22.68 -11.00 -0.70
CA ARG A 176 -21.65 -11.93 -0.21
C ARG A 176 -20.67 -11.27 0.75
N LEU A 177 -20.20 -10.08 0.41
CA LEU A 177 -19.27 -9.33 1.27
C LEU A 177 -19.95 -8.86 2.55
N PHE A 178 -21.16 -8.33 2.45
CA PHE A 178 -21.95 -7.92 3.62
C PHE A 178 -22.16 -9.07 4.60
N SER A 179 -22.60 -10.24 4.10
CA SER A 179 -22.80 -11.40 4.95
C SER A 179 -21.51 -11.90 5.60
N ARG A 180 -20.38 -11.78 4.90
CA ARG A 180 -19.07 -12.14 5.45
C ARG A 180 -18.61 -11.18 6.56
N VAL A 181 -18.84 -9.88 6.40
CA VAL A 181 -18.37 -8.84 7.34
C VAL A 181 -19.32 -8.70 8.52
N VAL A 182 -20.62 -8.73 8.27
CA VAL A 182 -21.67 -8.43 9.26
C VAL A 182 -22.24 -9.70 9.91
N GLY A 183 -22.07 -10.87 9.27
CA GLY A 183 -22.54 -12.16 9.78
C GLY A 183 -23.96 -12.52 9.35
N GLU A 184 -24.73 -11.62 8.76
CA GLU A 184 -26.10 -11.83 8.28
C GLU A 184 -26.34 -11.18 6.92
N SER A 185 -27.39 -11.62 6.18
CA SER A 185 -27.68 -11.03 4.88
C SER A 185 -28.19 -9.60 5.00
N PRO A 186 -27.93 -8.72 3.99
CA PRO A 186 -28.41 -7.32 4.01
C PRO A 186 -29.91 -7.20 4.23
N ALA A 187 -30.71 -8.12 3.63
CA ALA A 187 -32.16 -8.11 3.76
C ALA A 187 -32.60 -8.49 5.19
N ALA A 188 -31.96 -9.49 5.81
CA ALA A 188 -32.24 -9.87 7.19
C ALA A 188 -31.85 -8.74 8.14
N TRP A 189 -30.65 -8.18 7.95
CA TRP A 189 -30.10 -7.06 8.73
C TRP A 189 -31.04 -5.85 8.71
N ARG A 190 -31.53 -5.45 7.52
CA ARG A 190 -32.47 -4.34 7.36
C ARG A 190 -33.78 -4.63 8.12
N ARG A 191 -34.41 -5.80 7.92
CA ARG A 191 -35.67 -6.14 8.59
C ARG A 191 -35.58 -6.12 10.09
N ALA A 192 -34.49 -6.65 10.64
CA ALA A 192 -34.29 -6.69 12.09
C ALA A 192 -34.16 -5.30 12.71
N ARG A 193 -33.69 -4.30 11.96
CA ARG A 193 -33.40 -2.95 12.46
C ARG A 193 -34.36 -1.86 11.98
N ALA A 194 -35.06 -2.10 10.86
CA ALA A 194 -36.13 -1.21 10.40
C ALA A 194 -37.45 -1.40 11.17
N ASN A 195 -37.60 -2.52 11.87
CA ASN A 195 -38.80 -2.78 12.69
C ASN A 195 -38.39 -3.01 14.17
N PRO A 196 -38.09 -1.95 14.96
CA PRO A 196 -37.77 -2.08 16.38
C PRO A 196 -38.99 -2.33 17.28
N ARG A 197 -40.17 -2.59 16.69
CA ARG A 197 -41.42 -2.87 17.41
C ARG A 197 -41.99 -4.23 16.99
N GLY A 198 -41.47 -5.27 17.58
CA GLY A 198 -42.03 -6.59 17.64
C GLY A 198 -42.00 -7.08 19.07
#